data_fd59e86c7bef6c6b5dfa825b04fccb62
#
_entry.id   fd59e86c7bef6c6b5dfa825b04fccb62
#
_cell.length_a   1.000
_cell.length_b   1.000
_cell.length_c   1.000
_cell.angle_alpha   90.00
_cell.angle_beta   90.00
_cell.angle_gamma   90.00
#
_symmetry.space_group_name_H-M   'P 1'
#
loop_
_entity.id
_entity.type
_entity.pdbx_description
1 polymer ?
#
loop_
_entity_poly.entity_id
_entity_poly.type
_entity_poly.pdbx_seq_one_letter_code
_entity_poly.pdbx_strand_id
1 'polypeptide(L)'
;MNKIVLITGATSGIGEACAKKFAAAGYHLIITGRRADRLNDLKTILENDFSGKVLALIFDVQDRNLVEQNLGSLPVEWQPVDILINNAGLAVGRDSFEDADINDWETMLNTNVHGLLYVTKAIVPMMIAQKKGHIINIGSVAGKDVYEKGNVYCASKFAVDALNKAMRIDLLKHNIKVTGIHPGAVETEFALVRFKGDEQKAAATYNGIIPLTATDIADTIFYCAQLPAHVCINDLVITCSQQADAYYFNKTQ
;
A
#
# COMPACT_ATOMS: atom_id res chain seq x y z
N MET A 1 13.43 -18.39 -13.01
CA MET A 1 12.94 -17.05 -13.31
C MET A 1 12.77 -16.30 -11.98
N ASN A 2 13.18 -15.04 -11.93
CA ASN A 2 13.00 -14.22 -10.75
C ASN A 2 11.49 -13.91 -10.60
N LYS A 3 10.99 -13.92 -9.37
CA LYS A 3 9.60 -13.57 -9.07
C LYS A 3 9.34 -12.10 -9.37
N ILE A 4 8.14 -11.79 -9.82
CA ILE A 4 7.70 -10.43 -10.16
C ILE A 4 6.80 -9.88 -9.06
N VAL A 5 7.13 -8.68 -8.55
CA VAL A 5 6.33 -7.94 -7.56
C VAL A 5 5.82 -6.65 -8.18
N LEU A 6 4.51 -6.44 -8.12
CA LEU A 6 3.89 -5.18 -8.48
C LEU A 6 3.60 -4.37 -7.22
N ILE A 7 4.07 -3.12 -7.18
CA ILE A 7 3.91 -2.20 -6.04
C ILE A 7 3.24 -0.93 -6.52
N THR A 8 2.06 -0.64 -5.98
CA THR A 8 1.37 0.62 -6.27
C THR A 8 1.80 1.72 -5.29
N GLY A 9 1.87 2.97 -5.78
CA GLY A 9 2.28 4.11 -4.94
C GLY A 9 3.74 4.04 -4.48
N ALA A 10 4.64 3.62 -5.37
CA ALA A 10 6.06 3.42 -5.06
C ALA A 10 6.90 4.70 -4.98
N THR A 11 6.33 5.88 -5.23
CA THR A 11 7.08 7.15 -5.31
C THR A 11 7.49 7.75 -3.96
N SER A 12 7.15 7.13 -2.85
CA SER A 12 7.54 7.56 -1.49
C SER A 12 7.15 6.54 -0.42
N GLY A 13 7.65 6.74 0.79
CA GLY A 13 7.22 6.05 2.00
C GLY A 13 7.28 4.52 1.91
N ILE A 14 6.20 3.86 2.34
CA ILE A 14 6.14 2.39 2.42
C ILE A 14 6.36 1.75 1.04
N GLY A 15 5.76 2.31 -0.03
CA GLY A 15 5.91 1.75 -1.38
C GLY A 15 7.34 1.81 -1.89
N GLU A 16 8.05 2.91 -1.67
CA GLU A 16 9.48 3.05 -2.01
C GLU A 16 10.35 2.10 -1.20
N ALA A 17 10.10 2.00 0.12
CA ALA A 17 10.84 1.09 0.99
C ALA A 17 10.61 -0.39 0.57
N CYS A 18 9.38 -0.76 0.21
CA CYS A 18 9.08 -2.08 -0.36
C CYS A 18 9.86 -2.32 -1.66
N ALA A 19 9.88 -1.35 -2.58
CA ALA A 19 10.61 -1.48 -3.83
C ALA A 19 12.09 -1.76 -3.59
N LYS A 20 12.74 -1.01 -2.71
CA LYS A 20 14.15 -1.23 -2.31
C LYS A 20 14.35 -2.60 -1.66
N LYS A 21 13.47 -3.01 -0.75
CA LYS A 21 13.56 -4.29 -0.03
C LYS A 21 13.45 -5.49 -0.98
N PHE A 22 12.47 -5.49 -1.88
CA PHE A 22 12.28 -6.58 -2.83
C PHE A 22 13.36 -6.60 -3.92
N ALA A 23 13.83 -5.43 -4.39
CA ALA A 23 14.98 -5.34 -5.31
C ALA A 23 16.24 -5.95 -4.71
N ALA A 24 16.56 -5.63 -3.45
CA ALA A 24 17.71 -6.19 -2.73
C ALA A 24 17.64 -7.73 -2.59
N ALA A 25 16.44 -8.30 -2.61
CA ALA A 25 16.22 -9.73 -2.60
C ALA A 25 16.18 -10.37 -4.02
N GLY A 26 16.48 -9.61 -5.08
CA GLY A 26 16.59 -10.08 -6.45
C GLY A 26 15.27 -10.26 -7.20
N TYR A 27 14.19 -9.65 -6.73
CA TYR A 27 12.91 -9.66 -7.44
C TYR A 27 12.93 -8.71 -8.65
N HIS A 28 12.17 -9.03 -9.69
CA HIS A 28 11.79 -8.08 -10.72
C HIS A 28 10.62 -7.24 -10.23
N LEU A 29 10.64 -5.95 -10.50
CA LEU A 29 9.67 -5.02 -9.95
C LEU A 29 8.86 -4.32 -11.04
N ILE A 30 7.54 -4.28 -10.86
CA ILE A 30 6.66 -3.34 -11.52
C ILE A 30 6.31 -2.28 -10.47
N ILE A 31 6.76 -1.05 -10.66
CA ILE A 31 6.49 0.06 -9.76
C ILE A 31 5.54 1.05 -10.42
N THR A 32 4.53 1.51 -9.68
CA THR A 32 3.57 2.48 -10.22
C THR A 32 3.42 3.70 -9.34
N GLY A 33 3.09 4.82 -9.96
CA GLY A 33 2.85 6.09 -9.26
C GLY A 33 2.50 7.22 -10.21
N ARG A 34 2.04 8.34 -9.66
CA ARG A 34 1.64 9.53 -10.42
C ARG A 34 2.81 10.49 -10.72
N ARG A 35 3.80 10.50 -9.84
CA ARG A 35 4.95 11.44 -9.90
C ARG A 35 6.04 10.83 -10.77
N ALA A 36 6.02 11.20 -12.06
CA ALA A 36 6.90 10.64 -13.09
C ALA A 36 8.38 10.74 -12.73
N ASP A 37 8.84 11.94 -12.32
CA ASP A 37 10.24 12.18 -12.00
C ASP A 37 10.72 11.24 -10.88
N ARG A 38 9.98 11.21 -9.76
CA ARG A 38 10.33 10.35 -8.62
C ARG A 38 10.29 8.85 -8.96
N LEU A 39 9.37 8.43 -9.82
CA LEU A 39 9.27 7.03 -10.21
C LEU A 39 10.44 6.61 -11.11
N ASN A 40 10.87 7.50 -12.02
CA ASN A 40 12.02 7.29 -12.88
C ASN A 40 13.33 7.33 -12.10
N ASP A 41 13.46 8.24 -11.14
CA ASP A 41 14.63 8.29 -10.24
C ASP A 41 14.73 7.01 -9.42
N LEU A 42 13.61 6.54 -8.83
CA LEU A 42 13.58 5.29 -8.09
C LEU A 42 13.96 4.11 -8.99
N LYS A 43 13.42 4.04 -10.22
CA LYS A 43 13.80 3.00 -11.19
C LYS A 43 15.32 3.00 -11.42
N THR A 44 15.90 4.18 -11.68
CA THR A 44 17.34 4.33 -11.92
C THR A 44 18.18 3.83 -10.73
N ILE A 45 17.79 4.22 -9.51
CA ILE A 45 18.44 3.74 -8.29
C ILE A 45 18.35 2.22 -8.18
N LEU A 46 17.17 1.65 -8.37
CA LEU A 46 16.97 0.21 -8.24
C LEU A 46 17.72 -0.60 -9.28
N GLU A 47 17.82 -0.13 -10.53
CA GLU A 47 18.55 -0.82 -11.60
C GLU A 47 20.08 -0.68 -11.45
N ASN A 48 20.56 0.39 -10.82
CA ASN A 48 21.99 0.57 -10.55
C ASN A 48 22.47 -0.24 -9.34
N ASP A 49 21.65 -0.30 -8.28
CA ASP A 49 22.08 -0.88 -7.01
C ASP A 49 21.77 -2.40 -6.93
N PHE A 50 20.85 -2.90 -7.75
CA PHE A 50 20.35 -4.28 -7.65
C PHE A 50 20.25 -4.95 -9.04
N SER A 51 20.29 -6.28 -9.05
CA SER A 51 20.29 -7.09 -10.29
C SER A 51 18.90 -7.31 -10.91
N GLY A 52 17.83 -6.93 -10.22
CA GLY A 52 16.44 -7.09 -10.69
C GLY A 52 16.09 -6.07 -11.78
N LYS A 53 15.26 -6.48 -12.76
CA LYS A 53 14.71 -5.54 -13.74
C LYS A 53 13.58 -4.71 -13.11
N VAL A 54 13.41 -3.47 -13.57
CA VAL A 54 12.35 -2.56 -13.08
C VAL A 54 11.52 -2.00 -14.24
N LEU A 55 10.21 -2.22 -14.20
CA LEU A 55 9.23 -1.59 -15.07
C LEU A 55 8.53 -0.47 -14.28
N ALA A 56 8.68 0.77 -14.72
CA ALA A 56 7.99 1.92 -14.14
C ALA A 56 6.76 2.27 -15.00
N LEU A 57 5.58 2.30 -14.37
CA LEU A 57 4.32 2.63 -15.02
C LEU A 57 3.71 3.88 -14.37
N ILE A 58 3.59 4.95 -15.14
CA ILE A 58 3.14 6.25 -14.64
C ILE A 58 1.64 6.39 -14.91
N PHE A 59 0.84 6.22 -13.87
CA PHE A 59 -0.61 6.45 -13.93
C PHE A 59 -1.20 6.70 -12.51
N ASP A 60 -2.43 7.24 -12.50
CA ASP A 60 -3.23 7.34 -11.27
C ASP A 60 -4.11 6.10 -11.13
N VAL A 61 -4.05 5.44 -9.97
CA VAL A 61 -4.89 4.28 -9.67
C VAL A 61 -6.39 4.62 -9.61
N GLN A 62 -6.76 5.90 -9.48
CA GLN A 62 -8.13 6.37 -9.52
C GLN A 62 -8.74 6.25 -10.94
N ASP A 63 -7.91 6.32 -11.97
CA ASP A 63 -8.35 6.20 -13.36
C ASP A 63 -8.40 4.73 -13.78
N ARG A 64 -9.63 4.18 -13.79
CA ARG A 64 -9.89 2.81 -14.19
C ARG A 64 -9.34 2.48 -15.58
N ASN A 65 -9.48 3.39 -16.55
CA ASN A 65 -9.06 3.13 -17.94
C ASN A 65 -7.54 3.04 -18.03
N LEU A 66 -6.82 3.95 -17.33
CA LEU A 66 -5.36 3.90 -17.29
C LEU A 66 -4.85 2.65 -16.56
N VAL A 67 -5.52 2.21 -15.48
CA VAL A 67 -5.20 0.96 -14.80
C VAL A 67 -5.36 -0.23 -15.75
N GLU A 68 -6.49 -0.32 -16.44
CA GLU A 68 -6.78 -1.41 -17.39
C GLU A 68 -5.80 -1.40 -18.58
N GLN A 69 -5.49 -0.23 -19.14
CA GLN A 69 -4.53 -0.07 -20.22
C GLN A 69 -3.11 -0.50 -19.83
N ASN A 70 -2.64 -0.11 -18.64
CA ASN A 70 -1.27 -0.37 -18.21
C ASN A 70 -1.09 -1.78 -17.65
N LEU A 71 -2.04 -2.29 -16.87
CA LEU A 71 -1.91 -3.56 -16.16
C LEU A 71 -2.59 -4.73 -16.86
N GLY A 72 -3.64 -4.48 -17.67
CA GLY A 72 -4.33 -5.50 -18.43
C GLY A 72 -3.53 -6.00 -19.66
N SER A 73 -2.51 -5.24 -20.09
CA SER A 73 -1.67 -5.56 -21.27
C SER A 73 -0.17 -5.53 -20.95
N LEU A 74 0.22 -5.99 -19.76
CA LEU A 74 1.64 -6.11 -19.40
C LEU A 74 2.40 -6.95 -20.45
N PRO A 75 3.63 -6.55 -20.84
CA PRO A 75 4.49 -7.37 -21.69
C PRO A 75 4.71 -8.77 -21.11
N VAL A 76 4.90 -9.77 -21.98
CA VAL A 76 5.01 -11.18 -21.60
C VAL A 76 6.13 -11.43 -20.58
N GLU A 77 7.24 -10.70 -20.70
CA GLU A 77 8.38 -10.78 -19.78
C GLU A 77 8.06 -10.25 -18.37
N TRP A 78 6.92 -9.54 -18.22
CA TRP A 78 6.41 -9.01 -16.95
C TRP A 78 5.20 -9.80 -16.43
N GLN A 79 4.98 -10.98 -16.98
CA GLN A 79 3.92 -11.90 -16.58
C GLN A 79 4.49 -13.28 -16.24
N PRO A 80 3.87 -13.98 -15.29
CA PRO A 80 2.81 -13.51 -14.38
C PRO A 80 3.35 -12.70 -13.19
N VAL A 81 2.54 -11.82 -12.63
CA VAL A 81 2.83 -11.16 -11.36
C VAL A 81 2.66 -12.18 -10.22
N ASP A 82 3.71 -12.41 -9.43
CA ASP A 82 3.70 -13.31 -8.28
C ASP A 82 3.13 -12.67 -7.01
N ILE A 83 3.45 -11.38 -6.80
CA ILE A 83 3.03 -10.62 -5.60
C ILE A 83 2.48 -9.26 -6.05
N LEU A 84 1.30 -8.93 -5.55
CA LEU A 84 0.69 -7.59 -5.68
C LEU A 84 0.71 -6.90 -4.32
N ILE A 85 1.34 -5.75 -4.22
CA ILE A 85 1.30 -4.88 -3.04
C ILE A 85 0.43 -3.67 -3.37
N ASN A 86 -0.81 -3.69 -2.93
CA ASN A 86 -1.73 -2.57 -2.99
C ASN A 86 -1.37 -1.58 -1.88
N ASN A 87 -0.41 -0.72 -2.17
CA ASN A 87 0.10 0.28 -1.23
C ASN A 87 -0.43 1.69 -1.55
N ALA A 88 -0.78 2.00 -2.80
CA ALA A 88 -1.33 3.30 -3.15
C ALA A 88 -2.51 3.67 -2.23
N GLY A 89 -2.38 4.77 -1.51
CA GLY A 89 -3.37 5.25 -0.57
C GLY A 89 -2.97 6.58 0.04
N LEU A 90 -3.94 7.33 0.50
CA LEU A 90 -3.74 8.62 1.14
C LEU A 90 -4.81 8.92 2.19
N ALA A 91 -4.53 9.87 3.07
CA ALA A 91 -5.52 10.67 3.75
C ALA A 91 -5.34 12.12 3.32
N VAL A 92 -6.43 12.86 3.21
CA VAL A 92 -6.43 14.28 2.92
C VAL A 92 -7.53 14.96 3.74
N GLY A 93 -7.17 16.09 4.39
CA GLY A 93 -8.02 16.74 5.39
C GLY A 93 -8.06 16.00 6.73
N ARG A 94 -8.34 16.74 7.79
CA ARG A 94 -8.60 16.25 9.15
C ARG A 94 -9.55 17.21 9.86
N ASP A 95 -10.76 17.30 9.30
CA ASP A 95 -11.80 18.20 9.77
C ASP A 95 -12.94 17.39 10.41
N SER A 96 -13.76 18.05 11.23
CA SER A 96 -14.99 17.46 11.73
C SER A 96 -15.94 17.11 10.57
N PHE A 97 -16.92 16.25 10.82
CA PHE A 97 -17.78 15.73 9.73
C PHE A 97 -18.53 16.87 9.01
N GLU A 98 -18.98 17.85 9.76
CA GLU A 98 -19.72 19.02 9.28
C GLU A 98 -18.86 20.03 8.48
N ASP A 99 -17.54 20.06 8.73
CA ASP A 99 -16.61 21.03 8.11
C ASP A 99 -15.77 20.42 6.99
N ALA A 100 -15.82 19.10 6.82
CA ALA A 100 -14.94 18.40 5.89
C ALA A 100 -15.31 18.65 4.42
N ASP A 101 -14.30 18.77 3.57
CA ASP A 101 -14.47 18.95 2.13
C ASP A 101 -14.85 17.63 1.46
N ILE A 102 -15.94 17.67 0.68
CA ILE A 102 -16.45 16.52 -0.09
C ILE A 102 -15.39 16.01 -1.10
N ASN A 103 -14.61 16.90 -1.71
CA ASN A 103 -13.55 16.51 -2.66
C ASN A 103 -12.44 15.70 -1.97
N ASP A 104 -12.14 16.01 -0.72
CA ASP A 104 -11.19 15.23 0.09
C ASP A 104 -11.74 13.80 0.31
N TRP A 105 -13.03 13.68 0.60
CA TRP A 105 -13.69 12.39 0.78
C TRP A 105 -13.69 11.55 -0.48
N GLU A 106 -14.06 12.14 -1.62
CA GLU A 106 -14.04 11.47 -2.92
C GLU A 106 -12.62 11.02 -3.29
N THR A 107 -11.64 11.88 -3.06
CA THR A 107 -10.22 11.57 -3.30
C THR A 107 -9.75 10.36 -2.47
N MET A 108 -10.14 10.30 -1.19
CA MET A 108 -9.81 9.17 -0.33
C MET A 108 -10.49 7.87 -0.77
N LEU A 109 -11.78 7.91 -1.10
CA LEU A 109 -12.51 6.73 -1.58
C LEU A 109 -11.99 6.26 -2.94
N ASN A 110 -11.76 7.18 -3.87
CA ASN A 110 -11.28 6.86 -5.21
C ASN A 110 -9.87 6.25 -5.17
N THR A 111 -8.98 6.76 -4.31
CA THR A 111 -7.62 6.19 -4.20
C THR A 111 -7.61 4.89 -3.40
N ASN A 112 -8.14 4.93 -2.16
CA ASN A 112 -7.94 3.85 -1.19
C ASN A 112 -8.81 2.63 -1.48
N VAL A 113 -10.00 2.84 -2.07
CA VAL A 113 -10.98 1.77 -2.33
C VAL A 113 -11.05 1.43 -3.81
N HIS A 114 -11.46 2.37 -4.66
CA HIS A 114 -11.63 2.10 -6.09
C HIS A 114 -10.29 1.75 -6.76
N GLY A 115 -9.22 2.49 -6.46
CA GLY A 115 -7.88 2.21 -6.99
C GLY A 115 -7.38 0.81 -6.64
N LEU A 116 -7.56 0.38 -5.38
CA LEU A 116 -7.23 -0.98 -4.95
C LEU A 116 -8.05 -2.02 -5.73
N LEU A 117 -9.35 -1.79 -5.92
CA LEU A 117 -10.22 -2.70 -6.66
C LEU A 117 -9.82 -2.81 -8.13
N TYR A 118 -9.54 -1.68 -8.80
CA TYR A 118 -9.17 -1.67 -10.22
C TYR A 118 -7.86 -2.42 -10.44
N VAL A 119 -6.82 -2.12 -9.66
CA VAL A 119 -5.52 -2.79 -9.74
C VAL A 119 -5.65 -4.29 -9.47
N THR A 120 -6.35 -4.66 -8.39
CA THR A 120 -6.55 -6.07 -8.05
C THR A 120 -7.30 -6.81 -9.17
N LYS A 121 -8.36 -6.20 -9.71
CA LYS A 121 -9.14 -6.80 -10.80
C LYS A 121 -8.33 -7.03 -12.07
N ALA A 122 -7.38 -6.13 -12.39
CA ALA A 122 -6.49 -6.27 -13.53
C ALA A 122 -5.46 -7.41 -13.35
N ILE A 123 -4.98 -7.65 -12.11
CA ILE A 123 -3.90 -8.61 -11.83
C ILE A 123 -4.41 -10.02 -11.52
N VAL A 124 -5.55 -10.15 -10.84
CA VAL A 124 -6.11 -11.45 -10.40
C VAL A 124 -6.24 -12.48 -11.53
N PRO A 125 -6.66 -12.15 -12.77
CA PRO A 125 -6.78 -13.15 -13.84
C PRO A 125 -5.46 -13.92 -14.10
N MET A 126 -4.31 -13.23 -14.11
CA MET A 126 -3.01 -13.90 -14.33
C MET A 126 -2.59 -14.74 -13.12
N MET A 127 -2.92 -14.33 -11.90
CA MET A 127 -2.70 -15.15 -10.70
C MET A 127 -3.58 -16.42 -10.70
N ILE A 128 -4.83 -16.31 -11.16
CA ILE A 128 -5.73 -17.47 -11.32
C ILE A 128 -5.19 -18.44 -12.37
N ALA A 129 -4.73 -17.94 -13.52
CA ALA A 129 -4.18 -18.76 -14.60
C ALA A 129 -2.97 -19.59 -14.15
N GLN A 130 -2.09 -19.03 -13.30
CA GLN A 130 -0.95 -19.74 -12.73
C GLN A 130 -1.28 -20.55 -11.45
N LYS A 131 -2.51 -20.45 -10.94
CA LYS A 131 -2.98 -21.07 -9.69
C LYS A 131 -2.10 -20.75 -8.47
N LYS A 132 -1.60 -19.53 -8.44
CA LYS A 132 -0.63 -19.06 -7.44
C LYS A 132 -0.59 -17.54 -7.44
N GLY A 133 -0.42 -16.93 -6.28
CA GLY A 133 -0.24 -15.51 -6.12
C GLY A 133 -0.26 -15.08 -4.66
N HIS A 134 0.16 -13.87 -4.39
CA HIS A 134 0.03 -13.25 -3.08
C HIS A 134 -0.39 -11.80 -3.22
N ILE A 135 -1.55 -11.44 -2.73
CA ILE A 135 -2.05 -10.06 -2.66
C ILE A 135 -1.80 -9.55 -1.24
N ILE A 136 -1.12 -8.43 -1.12
CA ILE A 136 -0.85 -7.75 0.14
C ILE A 136 -1.47 -6.37 0.09
N ASN A 137 -2.48 -6.14 0.94
CA ASN A 137 -3.22 -4.88 1.00
C ASN A 137 -2.76 -4.04 2.19
N ILE A 138 -2.39 -2.78 1.96
CA ILE A 138 -1.99 -1.87 3.03
C ILE A 138 -3.24 -1.19 3.60
N GLY A 139 -3.68 -1.72 4.73
CA GLY A 139 -4.74 -1.18 5.56
C GLY A 139 -4.26 -0.03 6.44
N SER A 140 -4.73 -0.01 7.69
CA SER A 140 -4.32 0.89 8.77
C SER A 140 -4.98 0.43 10.07
N VAL A 141 -4.45 0.83 11.23
CA VAL A 141 -5.21 0.79 12.49
C VAL A 141 -6.53 1.58 12.39
N ALA A 142 -6.59 2.59 11.52
CA ALA A 142 -7.80 3.33 11.16
C ALA A 142 -8.88 2.48 10.46
N GLY A 143 -8.54 1.26 10.04
CA GLY A 143 -9.48 0.26 9.52
C GLY A 143 -9.92 -0.75 10.59
N LYS A 144 -9.47 -0.60 11.84
CA LYS A 144 -9.83 -1.41 13.00
C LYS A 144 -10.62 -0.58 14.01
N ASP A 145 -10.23 0.69 14.20
CA ASP A 145 -10.85 1.62 15.13
C ASP A 145 -11.09 2.98 14.46
N VAL A 146 -12.14 3.67 14.89
CA VAL A 146 -12.47 5.02 14.42
C VAL A 146 -11.95 6.04 15.45
N TYR A 147 -11.36 7.14 14.96
CA TYR A 147 -10.90 8.26 15.79
C TYR A 147 -11.52 9.59 15.34
N GLU A 148 -11.51 10.55 16.22
CA GLU A 148 -12.04 11.90 15.97
C GLU A 148 -11.42 12.53 14.72
N LYS A 149 -12.26 13.08 13.84
CA LYS A 149 -11.86 13.68 12.55
C LYS A 149 -11.19 12.67 11.59
N GLY A 150 -11.40 11.37 11.80
CA GLY A 150 -10.95 10.30 10.92
C GLY A 150 -11.95 9.93 9.82
N ASN A 151 -13.22 10.27 10.02
CA ASN A 151 -14.41 10.07 9.17
C ASN A 151 -14.20 9.18 7.93
N VAL A 152 -14.12 9.73 6.71
CA VAL A 152 -14.02 8.95 5.47
C VAL A 152 -12.66 8.24 5.32
N TYR A 153 -11.57 8.75 5.90
CA TYR A 153 -10.33 7.97 5.93
C TYR A 153 -10.52 6.64 6.67
N CYS A 154 -11.11 6.67 7.88
CA CYS A 154 -11.42 5.44 8.61
C CYS A 154 -12.37 4.56 7.78
N ALA A 155 -13.46 5.11 7.23
CA ALA A 155 -14.39 4.36 6.39
C ALA A 155 -13.69 3.68 5.21
N SER A 156 -12.77 4.36 4.51
CA SER A 156 -12.00 3.79 3.41
C SER A 156 -11.10 2.64 3.87
N LYS A 157 -10.49 2.74 5.05
CA LYS A 157 -9.61 1.69 5.60
C LYS A 157 -10.40 0.50 6.18
N PHE A 158 -11.61 0.72 6.72
CA PHE A 158 -12.56 -0.35 7.03
C PHE A 158 -13.01 -1.08 5.77
N ALA A 159 -13.26 -0.34 4.67
CA ALA A 159 -13.56 -0.96 3.37
C ALA A 159 -12.40 -1.83 2.87
N VAL A 160 -11.15 -1.36 2.97
CA VAL A 160 -9.96 -2.15 2.62
C VAL A 160 -9.87 -3.43 3.45
N ASP A 161 -10.13 -3.38 4.77
CA ASP A 161 -10.14 -4.55 5.64
C ASP A 161 -11.23 -5.56 5.22
N ALA A 162 -12.44 -5.08 4.94
CA ALA A 162 -13.53 -5.93 4.45
C ALA A 162 -13.18 -6.58 3.09
N LEU A 163 -12.64 -5.80 2.14
CA LEU A 163 -12.20 -6.30 0.84
C LEU A 163 -11.08 -7.32 0.96
N ASN A 164 -10.11 -7.10 1.87
CA ASN A 164 -9.05 -8.07 2.15
C ASN A 164 -9.61 -9.44 2.59
N LYS A 165 -10.63 -9.44 3.47
CA LYS A 165 -11.31 -10.64 3.92
C LYS A 165 -12.12 -11.30 2.80
N ALA A 166 -12.85 -10.53 2.00
CA ALA A 166 -13.62 -11.02 0.86
C ALA A 166 -12.72 -11.66 -0.21
N MET A 167 -11.64 -10.97 -0.61
CA MET A 167 -10.66 -11.50 -1.56
C MET A 167 -10.09 -12.84 -1.08
N ARG A 168 -9.80 -12.99 0.21
CA ARG A 168 -9.27 -14.22 0.79
C ARG A 168 -10.23 -15.39 0.64
N ILE A 169 -11.53 -15.15 0.82
CA ILE A 169 -12.57 -16.18 0.65
C ILE A 169 -12.71 -16.55 -0.82
N ASP A 170 -12.88 -15.56 -1.69
CA ASP A 170 -13.19 -15.78 -3.10
C ASP A 170 -12.03 -16.40 -3.89
N LEU A 171 -10.78 -16.04 -3.52
CA LEU A 171 -9.56 -16.48 -4.22
C LEU A 171 -8.94 -17.75 -3.61
N LEU A 172 -9.47 -18.27 -2.50
CA LEU A 172 -8.95 -19.45 -1.82
C LEU A 172 -8.85 -20.66 -2.76
N LYS A 173 -9.89 -20.90 -3.56
CA LYS A 173 -9.95 -22.01 -4.53
C LYS A 173 -8.88 -21.94 -5.64
N HIS A 174 -8.23 -20.78 -5.79
CA HIS A 174 -7.18 -20.54 -6.78
C HIS A 174 -5.77 -20.58 -6.17
N ASN A 175 -5.62 -20.94 -4.89
CA ASN A 175 -4.36 -20.93 -4.15
C ASN A 175 -3.68 -19.55 -4.10
N ILE A 176 -4.45 -18.48 -4.08
CA ILE A 176 -3.97 -17.10 -3.96
C ILE A 176 -4.04 -16.70 -2.49
N LYS A 177 -2.89 -16.31 -1.92
CA LYS A 177 -2.80 -15.78 -0.57
C LYS A 177 -3.25 -14.32 -0.55
N VAL A 178 -3.92 -13.91 0.54
CA VAL A 178 -4.33 -12.51 0.74
C VAL A 178 -4.01 -12.08 2.17
N THR A 179 -3.15 -11.07 2.31
CA THR A 179 -2.67 -10.54 3.58
C THR A 179 -3.06 -9.08 3.72
N GLY A 180 -3.63 -8.71 4.86
CA GLY A 180 -3.82 -7.31 5.29
C GLY A 180 -2.69 -6.89 6.22
N ILE A 181 -2.01 -5.79 5.92
CA ILE A 181 -1.06 -5.14 6.83
C ILE A 181 -1.68 -3.83 7.29
N HIS A 182 -1.81 -3.66 8.61
CA HIS A 182 -2.49 -2.52 9.23
C HIS A 182 -1.52 -1.70 10.10
N PRO A 183 -0.76 -0.76 9.48
CA PRO A 183 0.17 0.06 10.23
C PRO A 183 -0.53 1.07 11.14
N GLY A 184 0.13 1.37 12.26
CA GLY A 184 -0.15 2.54 13.07
C GLY A 184 0.52 3.80 12.54
N ALA A 185 1.10 4.60 13.43
CA ALA A 185 1.82 5.82 13.08
C ALA A 185 3.15 5.49 12.40
N VAL A 186 3.25 5.73 11.11
CA VAL A 186 4.47 5.57 10.30
C VAL A 186 4.93 6.94 9.82
N GLU A 187 6.16 7.32 10.12
CA GLU A 187 6.73 8.58 9.66
C GLU A 187 7.07 8.52 8.17
N THR A 188 6.29 9.21 7.37
CA THR A 188 6.42 9.31 5.91
C THR A 188 5.82 10.63 5.42
N GLU A 189 5.85 10.88 4.10
CA GLU A 189 5.13 12.02 3.50
C GLU A 189 3.60 11.97 3.70
N PHE A 190 3.05 10.89 4.24
CA PHE A 190 1.61 10.73 4.45
C PHE A 190 1.00 11.85 5.31
N ALA A 191 1.69 12.25 6.39
CA ALA A 191 1.23 13.34 7.23
C ALA A 191 1.22 14.68 6.49
N LEU A 192 2.23 14.95 5.66
CA LEU A 192 2.30 16.15 4.86
C LEU A 192 1.15 16.24 3.84
N VAL A 193 0.83 15.12 3.17
CA VAL A 193 -0.32 15.02 2.25
C VAL A 193 -1.63 15.23 3.00
N ARG A 194 -1.78 14.59 4.17
CA ARG A 194 -2.98 14.71 5.02
C ARG A 194 -3.28 16.14 5.42
N PHE A 195 -2.25 16.89 5.76
CA PHE A 195 -2.38 18.29 6.17
C PHE A 195 -2.17 19.30 5.02
N LYS A 196 -2.32 18.84 3.75
CA LYS A 196 -2.28 19.71 2.55
C LYS A 196 -1.03 20.59 2.48
N GLY A 197 0.12 20.03 2.91
CA GLY A 197 1.42 20.73 2.89
C GLY A 197 1.77 21.49 4.17
N ASP A 198 0.92 21.49 5.20
CA ASP A 198 1.23 22.10 6.51
C ASP A 198 2.27 21.26 7.26
N GLU A 199 3.54 21.64 7.14
CA GLU A 199 4.67 20.94 7.73
C GLU A 199 4.62 20.91 9.27
N GLN A 200 4.09 21.98 9.90
CA GLN A 200 4.00 22.05 11.35
C GLN A 200 3.00 21.02 11.90
N LYS A 201 1.81 20.93 11.28
CA LYS A 201 0.82 19.92 11.66
C LYS A 201 1.29 18.51 11.33
N ALA A 202 2.00 18.33 10.22
CA ALA A 202 2.56 17.03 9.84
C ALA A 202 3.59 16.56 10.89
N ALA A 203 4.55 17.39 11.27
CA ALA A 203 5.54 17.09 12.29
C ALA A 203 4.91 16.84 13.66
N ALA A 204 3.91 17.65 14.05
CA ALA A 204 3.22 17.53 15.33
C ALA A 204 2.49 16.17 15.51
N THR A 205 2.21 15.45 14.42
CA THR A 205 1.59 14.12 14.47
C THR A 205 2.41 13.13 15.29
N TYR A 206 3.74 13.24 15.23
CA TYR A 206 4.68 12.30 15.83
C TYR A 206 5.28 12.80 17.14
N ASN A 207 4.88 13.97 17.63
CA ASN A 207 5.41 14.53 18.88
C ASN A 207 5.17 13.60 20.06
N GLY A 208 6.24 13.30 20.81
CA GLY A 208 6.21 12.48 22.02
C GLY A 208 6.13 10.97 21.78
N ILE A 209 6.31 10.50 20.54
CA ILE A 209 6.43 9.08 20.20
C ILE A 209 7.64 8.84 19.31
N ILE A 210 8.12 7.60 19.28
CA ILE A 210 9.04 7.10 18.26
C ILE A 210 8.18 6.34 17.23
N PRO A 211 7.84 6.94 16.07
CA PRO A 211 6.95 6.32 15.09
C PRO A 211 7.64 5.13 14.41
N LEU A 212 6.84 4.28 13.78
CA LEU A 212 7.36 3.31 12.81
C LEU A 212 7.97 4.04 11.62
N THR A 213 8.94 3.40 10.99
CA THR A 213 9.51 3.84 9.71
C THR A 213 8.89 3.09 8.54
N ALA A 214 9.04 3.61 7.33
CA ALA A 214 8.64 2.90 6.12
C ALA A 214 9.38 1.55 5.97
N THR A 215 10.62 1.46 6.47
CA THR A 215 11.42 0.23 6.46
C THR A 215 10.84 -0.84 7.36
N ASP A 216 10.35 -0.51 8.55
CA ASP A 216 9.72 -1.47 9.46
C ASP A 216 8.51 -2.14 8.80
N ILE A 217 7.73 -1.36 8.05
CA ILE A 217 6.58 -1.89 7.31
C ILE A 217 7.03 -2.73 6.11
N ALA A 218 8.03 -2.28 5.36
CA ALA A 218 8.57 -3.05 4.22
C ALA A 218 9.16 -4.39 4.66
N ASP A 219 9.85 -4.45 5.81
CA ASP A 219 10.39 -5.68 6.39
C ASP A 219 9.26 -6.64 6.79
N THR A 220 8.20 -6.12 7.40
CA THR A 220 7.01 -6.89 7.76
C THR A 220 6.30 -7.47 6.52
N ILE A 221 6.13 -6.66 5.47
CA ILE A 221 5.55 -7.09 4.20
C ILE A 221 6.41 -8.17 3.55
N PHE A 222 7.73 -7.95 3.53
CA PHE A 222 8.67 -8.90 2.97
C PHE A 222 8.66 -10.23 3.73
N TYR A 223 8.60 -10.21 5.07
CA TYR A 223 8.44 -11.41 5.89
C TYR A 223 7.19 -12.20 5.49
N CYS A 224 6.04 -11.55 5.37
CA CYS A 224 4.80 -12.21 4.94
C CYS A 224 4.92 -12.82 3.54
N ALA A 225 5.62 -12.14 2.62
CA ALA A 225 5.82 -12.57 1.24
C ALA A 225 6.76 -13.79 1.10
N GLN A 226 7.69 -13.96 2.04
CA GLN A 226 8.69 -15.04 2.05
C GLN A 226 8.17 -16.36 2.64
N LEU A 227 7.03 -16.34 3.31
CA LEU A 227 6.47 -17.54 3.95
C LEU A 227 6.19 -18.67 2.94
N PRO A 228 6.34 -19.93 3.34
CA PRO A 228 6.05 -21.09 2.52
C PRO A 228 4.66 -21.01 1.86
N ALA A 229 4.47 -21.67 0.74
CA ALA A 229 3.24 -21.58 -0.04
C ALA A 229 1.96 -21.91 0.76
N HIS A 230 2.04 -22.85 1.69
CA HIS A 230 0.91 -23.27 2.53
C HIS A 230 0.66 -22.38 3.76
N VAL A 231 1.52 -21.37 4.01
CA VAL A 231 1.42 -20.47 5.16
C VAL A 231 0.98 -19.09 4.68
N CYS A 232 -0.06 -18.54 5.28
CA CYS A 232 -0.54 -17.19 5.02
C CYS A 232 -0.81 -16.48 6.35
N ILE A 233 -0.18 -15.33 6.55
CA ILE A 233 -0.61 -14.38 7.58
C ILE A 233 -1.78 -13.59 7.00
N ASN A 234 -2.95 -13.79 7.56
CA ASN A 234 -4.18 -13.21 7.03
C ASN A 234 -4.34 -11.73 7.34
N ASP A 235 -3.91 -11.35 8.53
CA ASP A 235 -4.13 -10.01 9.08
C ASP A 235 -3.02 -9.70 10.09
N LEU A 236 -2.39 -8.55 9.96
CA LEU A 236 -1.30 -8.14 10.82
C LEU A 236 -1.42 -6.64 11.15
N VAL A 237 -1.64 -6.36 12.43
CA VAL A 237 -1.59 -5.01 12.98
C VAL A 237 -0.19 -4.76 13.52
N ILE A 238 0.43 -3.65 13.14
CA ILE A 238 1.75 -3.24 13.61
C ILE A 238 1.74 -1.78 14.05
N THR A 239 2.12 -1.53 15.29
CA THR A 239 2.19 -0.20 15.90
C THR A 239 3.56 0.03 16.51
N CYS A 240 3.95 1.29 16.72
CA CYS A 240 5.08 1.57 17.59
C CYS A 240 4.71 1.20 19.05
N SER A 241 5.71 0.94 19.88
CA SER A 241 5.51 0.48 21.27
C SER A 241 4.73 1.46 22.16
N GLN A 242 4.64 2.72 21.73
CA GLN A 242 3.90 3.78 22.42
C GLN A 242 2.47 3.96 21.91
N GLN A 243 2.02 3.15 20.94
CA GLN A 243 0.68 3.21 20.34
C GLN A 243 -0.09 1.91 20.62
N ALA A 244 -1.23 2.00 21.27
CA ALA A 244 -2.10 0.86 21.57
C ALA A 244 -3.12 0.58 20.44
N ASP A 245 -3.74 1.62 19.88
CA ASP A 245 -4.78 1.55 18.85
C ASP A 245 -4.73 2.78 17.91
N ALA A 246 -5.81 3.09 17.21
CA ALA A 246 -5.85 4.21 16.25
C ALA A 246 -5.74 5.60 16.89
N TYR A 247 -5.98 5.74 18.20
CA TYR A 247 -6.06 7.05 18.88
C TYR A 247 -5.37 7.09 20.25
N TYR A 248 -5.05 5.94 20.83
CA TYR A 248 -4.44 5.90 22.18
C TYR A 248 -2.91 5.77 22.11
N PHE A 249 -2.22 6.80 22.60
CA PHE A 249 -0.77 6.89 22.62
C PHE A 249 -0.26 7.19 24.05
N ASN A 250 0.81 6.51 24.44
CA ASN A 250 1.59 6.87 25.63
C ASN A 250 2.71 7.84 25.21
N LYS A 251 2.39 9.13 25.12
CA LYS A 251 3.35 10.17 24.71
C LYS A 251 4.28 10.56 25.85
N THR A 252 5.57 10.60 25.57
CA THR A 252 6.56 11.22 26.48
C THR A 252 6.49 12.73 26.34
N GLN A 253 6.60 13.42 27.49
CA GLN A 253 6.65 14.90 27.54
C GLN A 253 7.94 15.43 26.95
#